data_0f9c9c690cc80393209d17fbf0355677
#
_entry.id   0f9c9c690cc80393209d17fbf0355677
#
_cell.length_a   1.000
_cell.length_b   1.000
_cell.length_c   1.000
_cell.angle_alpha   90.00
_cell.angle_beta   90.00
_cell.angle_gamma   90.00
#
_symmetry.space_group_name_H-M   'P 1'
#
loop_
_entity.id
_entity.type
_entity.pdbx_description
1 polymer ?
#
loop_
_entity_poly.entity_id
_entity_poly.type
_entity_poly.pdbx_seq_one_letter_code
_entity_poly.pdbx_strand_id
1 'polypeptide(L)'
;MNTALIFPGQGSQYVGMGKSLAENFSESREIYERVDDALNESFSKLIWEGPEDLLRKTENTQPALMATSMAAIAAAKSLGFNFDHVSHVAGHSLGEYSALCSVGGISLEDSAKILRKRGKAMQEATPEGEGAMAAIIGIGITEVDKVLSEISMAGVCEIANDNEPKQVVISGTRAKVCLCMDLLKEAGARRTVLLPVSAPFHCSLMQSAAEVMKREILGLTVNNLNIPIVANISAKEISLEKDIKHSLVSQITSRVRWTESITYLSKNNVVNFIEFGAGKVLSGLVKRIDPNSKTLNISEYEDLKKLEENQGV
;
A
#
# COMPACT_ATOMS: atom_id res chain seq x y z
N MET A 1 -19.25 3.40 -16.37
CA MET A 1 -19.21 3.52 -14.90
C MET A 1 -17.75 3.77 -14.51
N ASN A 2 -17.48 4.71 -13.59
CA ASN A 2 -16.09 5.01 -13.21
C ASN A 2 -15.49 3.88 -12.37
N THR A 3 -14.28 3.48 -12.74
CA THR A 3 -13.50 2.45 -12.06
C THR A 3 -12.26 3.05 -11.44
N ALA A 4 -11.92 2.64 -10.20
CA ALA A 4 -10.62 2.90 -9.62
C ALA A 4 -9.79 1.61 -9.56
N LEU A 5 -8.51 1.69 -9.92
CA LEU A 5 -7.55 0.62 -9.64
C LEU A 5 -6.94 0.87 -8.27
N ILE A 6 -6.88 -0.17 -7.44
CA ILE A 6 -6.32 -0.08 -6.10
C ILE A 6 -5.20 -1.11 -5.92
N PHE A 7 -4.17 -0.71 -5.15
CA PHE A 7 -2.92 -1.47 -5.02
C PHE A 7 -2.59 -1.75 -3.56
N PRO A 8 -2.35 -3.03 -3.20
CA PRO A 8 -2.15 -3.44 -1.82
C PRO A 8 -0.86 -2.88 -1.21
N GLY A 9 -0.87 -2.75 0.10
CA GLY A 9 0.27 -2.42 0.94
C GLY A 9 0.88 -3.64 1.62
N GLN A 10 1.90 -3.38 2.47
CA GLN A 10 2.57 -4.38 3.28
C GLN A 10 1.58 -5.14 4.19
N GLY A 11 1.77 -6.45 4.33
CA GLY A 11 0.87 -7.37 5.02
C GLY A 11 0.05 -8.26 4.07
N SER A 12 0.07 -7.96 2.76
CA SER A 12 -0.59 -8.78 1.74
C SER A 12 0.34 -9.82 1.09
N GLN A 13 1.65 -9.73 1.32
CA GLN A 13 2.66 -10.61 0.70
C GLN A 13 2.58 -12.04 1.23
N TYR A 14 2.87 -12.98 0.36
CA TYR A 14 3.07 -14.40 0.67
C TYR A 14 4.02 -15.03 -0.35
N VAL A 15 4.73 -16.09 0.05
CA VAL A 15 5.61 -16.83 -0.86
C VAL A 15 4.77 -17.53 -1.93
N GLY A 16 5.13 -17.33 -3.20
CA GLY A 16 4.40 -17.85 -4.35
C GLY A 16 3.44 -16.85 -5.00
N MET A 17 3.26 -15.64 -4.44
CA MET A 17 2.35 -14.62 -5.02
C MET A 17 2.73 -14.30 -6.47
N GLY A 18 1.72 -14.27 -7.35
CA GLY A 18 1.85 -13.97 -8.78
C GLY A 18 2.60 -15.02 -9.61
N LYS A 19 3.04 -16.15 -9.02
CA LYS A 19 3.72 -17.22 -9.75
C LYS A 19 2.82 -17.80 -10.84
N SER A 20 1.56 -18.05 -10.53
CA SER A 20 0.58 -18.58 -11.50
C SER A 20 0.37 -17.63 -12.68
N LEU A 21 0.47 -16.32 -12.47
CA LEU A 21 0.42 -15.34 -13.55
C LEU A 21 1.65 -15.45 -14.46
N ALA A 22 2.86 -15.51 -13.89
CA ALA A 22 4.10 -15.61 -14.65
C ALA A 22 4.25 -16.96 -15.40
N GLU A 23 3.65 -18.04 -14.88
CA GLU A 23 3.63 -19.36 -15.52
C GLU A 23 2.70 -19.40 -16.75
N ASN A 24 1.61 -18.61 -16.73
CA ASN A 24 0.58 -18.64 -17.78
C ASN A 24 0.66 -17.46 -18.76
N PHE A 25 1.33 -16.36 -18.41
CA PHE A 25 1.44 -15.16 -19.24
C PHE A 25 2.90 -14.72 -19.38
N SER A 26 3.39 -14.65 -20.63
CA SER A 26 4.74 -14.16 -20.94
C SER A 26 4.93 -12.71 -20.49
N GLU A 27 3.90 -11.87 -20.63
CA GLU A 27 3.89 -10.46 -20.23
C GLU A 27 4.05 -10.29 -18.71
N SER A 28 3.46 -11.17 -17.93
CA SER A 28 3.66 -11.19 -16.46
C SER A 28 5.06 -11.64 -16.09
N ARG A 29 5.60 -12.64 -16.78
CA ARG A 29 6.98 -13.12 -16.56
C ARG A 29 7.99 -12.04 -16.87
N GLU A 30 7.82 -11.32 -17.97
CA GLU A 30 8.67 -10.18 -18.36
C GLU A 30 8.75 -9.12 -17.26
N ILE A 31 7.62 -8.84 -16.56
CA ILE A 31 7.63 -7.90 -15.43
C ILE A 31 8.63 -8.34 -14.34
N TYR A 32 8.61 -9.62 -13.97
CA TYR A 32 9.52 -10.13 -12.94
C TYR A 32 10.99 -10.13 -13.41
N GLU A 33 11.25 -10.51 -14.66
CA GLU A 33 12.58 -10.48 -15.27
C GLU A 33 13.16 -9.05 -15.27
N ARG A 34 12.36 -8.06 -15.66
CA ARG A 34 12.77 -6.64 -15.63
C ARG A 34 13.02 -6.14 -14.20
N VAL A 35 12.27 -6.61 -13.21
CA VAL A 35 12.52 -6.28 -11.80
C VAL A 35 13.79 -6.95 -11.30
N ASP A 36 14.06 -8.21 -11.68
CA ASP A 36 15.30 -8.92 -11.38
C ASP A 36 16.52 -8.14 -11.93
N ASP A 37 16.45 -7.73 -13.19
CA ASP A 37 17.50 -6.94 -13.85
C ASP A 37 17.68 -5.57 -13.16
N ALA A 38 16.58 -4.88 -12.84
CA ALA A 38 16.63 -3.58 -12.19
C ALA A 38 17.28 -3.62 -10.81
N LEU A 39 17.04 -4.69 -10.05
CA LEU A 39 17.62 -4.92 -8.73
C LEU A 39 18.97 -5.64 -8.76
N ASN A 40 19.38 -6.16 -9.94
CA ASN A 40 20.57 -6.96 -10.17
C ASN A 40 20.65 -8.19 -9.24
N GLU A 41 19.53 -8.88 -9.09
CA GLU A 41 19.39 -10.09 -8.26
C GLU A 41 18.22 -10.97 -8.75
N SER A 42 18.23 -12.28 -8.46
CA SER A 42 17.11 -13.18 -8.75
C SER A 42 15.96 -12.94 -7.77
N PHE A 43 15.36 -11.76 -7.82
CA PHE A 43 14.36 -11.32 -6.87
C PHE A 43 13.03 -12.07 -7.01
N SER A 44 12.66 -12.42 -8.23
CA SER A 44 11.50 -13.28 -8.54
C SER A 44 11.58 -14.62 -7.81
N LYS A 45 12.77 -15.22 -7.69
CA LYS A 45 12.97 -16.45 -6.93
C LYS A 45 12.65 -16.27 -5.44
N LEU A 46 13.02 -15.14 -4.83
CA LEU A 46 12.65 -14.85 -3.45
C LEU A 46 11.12 -14.72 -3.31
N ILE A 47 10.45 -14.08 -4.27
CA ILE A 47 8.99 -13.93 -4.24
C ILE A 47 8.30 -15.29 -4.31
N TRP A 48 8.75 -16.20 -5.17
CA TRP A 48 8.07 -17.46 -5.47
C TRP A 48 8.47 -18.65 -4.59
N GLU A 49 9.70 -18.66 -4.10
CA GLU A 49 10.27 -19.79 -3.38
C GLU A 49 10.67 -19.43 -1.93
N GLY A 50 10.67 -18.13 -1.61
CA GLY A 50 11.08 -17.67 -0.28
C GLY A 50 12.59 -17.68 -0.05
N PRO A 51 13.02 -17.74 1.20
CA PRO A 51 12.23 -18.03 2.41
C PRO A 51 11.35 -16.85 2.86
N GLU A 52 10.27 -17.16 3.60
CA GLU A 52 9.24 -16.20 3.98
C GLU A 52 9.77 -15.07 4.88
N ASP A 53 10.70 -15.37 5.78
CA ASP A 53 11.33 -14.38 6.67
C ASP A 53 12.13 -13.32 5.90
N LEU A 54 12.80 -13.70 4.80
CA LEU A 54 13.45 -12.75 3.91
C LEU A 54 12.43 -11.93 3.11
N LEU A 55 11.38 -12.54 2.59
CA LEU A 55 10.31 -11.82 1.87
C LEU A 55 9.59 -10.82 2.77
N ARG A 56 9.44 -11.11 4.05
CA ARG A 56 8.81 -10.23 5.06
C ARG A 56 9.65 -9.01 5.43
N LYS A 57 10.96 -8.98 5.14
CA LYS A 57 11.75 -7.77 5.34
C LYS A 57 11.19 -6.65 4.49
N THR A 58 11.00 -5.49 5.09
CA THR A 58 10.34 -4.34 4.44
C THR A 58 11.01 -3.95 3.12
N GLU A 59 12.34 -4.05 3.04
CA GLU A 59 13.12 -3.81 1.82
C GLU A 59 12.81 -4.78 0.68
N ASN A 60 12.34 -5.99 0.98
CA ASN A 60 11.93 -7.00 0.01
C ASN A 60 10.43 -6.96 -0.25
N THR A 61 9.62 -6.84 0.79
CA THR A 61 8.15 -6.81 0.68
C THR A 61 7.67 -5.73 -0.29
N GLN A 62 8.24 -4.52 -0.21
CA GLN A 62 7.74 -3.39 -0.98
C GLN A 62 7.92 -3.58 -2.50
N PRO A 63 9.12 -3.84 -3.03
CA PRO A 63 9.27 -4.11 -4.47
C PRO A 63 8.58 -5.40 -4.91
N ALA A 64 8.46 -6.42 -4.05
CA ALA A 64 7.78 -7.66 -4.37
C ALA A 64 6.28 -7.48 -4.62
N LEU A 65 5.59 -6.71 -3.78
CA LEU A 65 4.18 -6.38 -3.95
C LEU A 65 3.96 -5.52 -5.20
N MET A 66 4.83 -4.57 -5.47
CA MET A 66 4.76 -3.75 -6.69
C MET A 66 4.93 -4.63 -7.94
N ALA A 67 5.95 -5.50 -7.98
CA ALA A 67 6.17 -6.41 -9.11
C ALA A 67 4.96 -7.31 -9.37
N THR A 68 4.38 -7.88 -8.30
CA THR A 68 3.18 -8.73 -8.40
C THR A 68 1.97 -7.95 -8.90
N SER A 69 1.79 -6.70 -8.46
CA SER A 69 0.72 -5.83 -8.97
C SER A 69 0.88 -5.52 -10.45
N MET A 70 2.10 -5.23 -10.90
CA MET A 70 2.37 -4.95 -12.32
C MET A 70 2.24 -6.21 -13.18
N ALA A 71 2.65 -7.36 -12.68
CA ALA A 71 2.46 -8.64 -13.35
C ALA A 71 0.96 -8.97 -13.54
N ALA A 72 0.14 -8.70 -12.53
CA ALA A 72 -1.31 -8.88 -12.63
C ALA A 72 -1.96 -7.95 -13.68
N ILE A 73 -1.50 -6.69 -13.75
CA ILE A 73 -1.94 -5.76 -14.81
C ILE A 73 -1.47 -6.23 -16.19
N ALA A 74 -0.24 -6.71 -16.33
CA ALA A 74 0.29 -7.19 -17.60
C ALA A 74 -0.53 -8.37 -18.15
N ALA A 75 -0.85 -9.35 -17.27
CA ALA A 75 -1.73 -10.45 -17.62
C ALA A 75 -3.16 -9.98 -18.02
N ALA A 76 -3.73 -9.05 -17.26
CA ALA A 76 -5.06 -8.51 -17.58
C ALA A 76 -5.06 -7.79 -18.94
N LYS A 77 -4.02 -7.02 -19.25
CA LYS A 77 -3.86 -6.33 -20.54
C LYS A 77 -3.72 -7.30 -21.71
N SER A 78 -3.02 -8.42 -21.56
CA SER A 78 -2.91 -9.43 -22.62
C SER A 78 -4.25 -10.09 -22.94
N LEU A 79 -5.22 -10.04 -22.01
CA LEU A 79 -6.60 -10.48 -22.17
C LEU A 79 -7.57 -9.35 -22.60
N GLY A 80 -7.03 -8.18 -22.99
CA GLY A 80 -7.83 -7.07 -23.52
C GLY A 80 -8.29 -6.04 -22.46
N PHE A 81 -7.90 -6.17 -21.20
CA PHE A 81 -8.16 -5.12 -20.22
C PHE A 81 -7.48 -3.80 -20.63
N ASN A 82 -8.24 -2.73 -20.66
CA ASN A 82 -7.74 -1.38 -20.95
C ASN A 82 -8.12 -0.38 -19.86
N PHE A 83 -7.59 0.83 -19.96
CA PHE A 83 -7.79 1.88 -18.97
C PHE A 83 -8.91 2.86 -19.32
N ASP A 84 -9.71 2.60 -20.37
CA ASP A 84 -10.72 3.54 -20.89
C ASP A 84 -11.78 3.96 -19.87
N HIS A 85 -12.08 3.06 -18.92
CA HIS A 85 -13.05 3.31 -17.86
C HIS A 85 -12.41 3.58 -16.49
N VAL A 86 -11.08 3.65 -16.44
CA VAL A 86 -10.33 3.94 -15.21
C VAL A 86 -10.27 5.45 -15.01
N SER A 87 -10.94 5.92 -13.98
CA SER A 87 -10.95 7.35 -13.63
C SER A 87 -9.87 7.75 -12.63
N HIS A 88 -9.47 6.85 -11.75
CA HIS A 88 -8.50 7.10 -10.68
C HIS A 88 -7.69 5.85 -10.39
N VAL A 89 -6.51 6.08 -9.80
CA VAL A 89 -5.73 5.03 -9.15
C VAL A 89 -5.50 5.41 -7.69
N ALA A 90 -5.37 4.41 -6.81
CA ALA A 90 -5.01 4.61 -5.41
C ALA A 90 -4.22 3.41 -4.91
N GLY A 91 -3.36 3.60 -3.92
CA GLY A 91 -2.61 2.51 -3.33
C GLY A 91 -2.35 2.76 -1.85
N HIS A 92 -2.29 1.69 -1.07
CA HIS A 92 -2.07 1.79 0.36
C HIS A 92 -0.57 1.80 0.66
N SER A 93 -0.04 2.89 1.21
CA SER A 93 1.39 3.05 1.54
C SER A 93 2.29 2.80 0.31
N LEU A 94 3.07 1.72 0.28
CA LEU A 94 3.88 1.34 -0.90
C LEU A 94 3.03 1.18 -2.17
N GLY A 95 1.76 0.80 -2.02
CA GLY A 95 0.82 0.68 -3.15
C GLY A 95 0.62 1.99 -3.91
N GLU A 96 0.90 3.15 -3.32
CA GLU A 96 0.89 4.44 -4.01
C GLU A 96 1.95 4.47 -5.14
N TYR A 97 3.11 3.82 -4.93
CA TYR A 97 4.12 3.64 -5.98
C TYR A 97 3.66 2.66 -7.06
N SER A 98 3.00 1.56 -6.68
CA SER A 98 2.39 0.63 -7.65
C SER A 98 1.32 1.32 -8.49
N ALA A 99 0.49 2.17 -7.87
CA ALA A 99 -0.50 2.99 -8.56
C ALA A 99 0.15 3.93 -9.58
N LEU A 100 1.20 4.65 -9.19
CA LEU A 100 1.97 5.53 -10.07
C LEU A 100 2.60 4.76 -11.24
N CYS A 101 3.19 3.60 -10.97
CA CYS A 101 3.78 2.74 -12.00
C CYS A 101 2.73 2.27 -13.02
N SER A 102 1.52 1.91 -12.57
CA SER A 102 0.43 1.40 -13.41
C SER A 102 -0.04 2.38 -14.48
N VAL A 103 0.06 3.69 -14.20
CA VAL A 103 -0.37 4.79 -15.08
C VAL A 103 0.80 5.56 -15.72
N GLY A 104 2.03 5.01 -15.62
CA GLY A 104 3.23 5.60 -16.24
C GLY A 104 3.79 6.82 -15.53
N GLY A 105 3.41 7.07 -14.29
CA GLY A 105 3.96 8.13 -13.44
C GLY A 105 5.42 7.88 -13.06
N ILE A 106 5.79 6.63 -12.82
CA ILE A 106 7.16 6.16 -12.55
C ILE A 106 7.40 4.89 -13.36
N SER A 107 8.61 4.67 -13.89
CA SER A 107 8.95 3.44 -14.60
C SER A 107 8.92 2.21 -13.67
N LEU A 108 8.80 1.01 -14.24
CA LEU A 108 8.85 -0.24 -13.47
C LEU A 108 10.19 -0.38 -12.72
N GLU A 109 11.28 -0.13 -13.44
CA GLU A 109 12.65 -0.25 -12.93
C GLU A 109 12.92 0.76 -11.81
N ASP A 110 12.48 2.01 -11.99
CA ASP A 110 12.62 3.04 -10.96
C ASP A 110 11.73 2.75 -9.75
N SER A 111 10.53 2.22 -9.98
CA SER A 111 9.63 1.78 -8.90
C SER A 111 10.24 0.67 -8.06
N ALA A 112 10.88 -0.32 -8.69
CA ALA A 112 11.57 -1.41 -7.98
C ALA A 112 12.72 -0.87 -7.12
N LYS A 113 13.58 -0.03 -7.73
CA LYS A 113 14.76 0.56 -7.05
C LYS A 113 14.36 1.48 -5.90
N ILE A 114 13.39 2.37 -6.13
CA ILE A 114 12.95 3.33 -5.11
C ILE A 114 12.25 2.64 -3.94
N LEU A 115 11.45 1.59 -4.19
CA LEU A 115 10.80 0.82 -3.15
C LEU A 115 11.78 -0.02 -2.32
N ARG A 116 12.85 -0.54 -2.95
CA ARG A 116 13.96 -1.19 -2.22
C ARG A 116 14.62 -0.21 -1.26
N LYS A 117 14.95 1.00 -1.72
CA LYS A 117 15.54 2.05 -0.91
C LYS A 117 14.59 2.53 0.19
N ARG A 118 13.30 2.70 -0.14
CA ARG A 118 12.25 3.07 0.82
C ARG A 118 12.13 2.04 1.94
N GLY A 119 12.02 0.77 1.59
CA GLY A 119 11.92 -0.32 2.56
C GLY A 119 13.12 -0.34 3.51
N LYS A 120 14.33 -0.21 2.97
CA LYS A 120 15.56 -0.16 3.76
C LYS A 120 15.61 1.06 4.67
N ALA A 121 15.36 2.26 4.14
CA ALA A 121 15.40 3.51 4.92
C ALA A 121 14.37 3.48 6.06
N MET A 122 13.15 2.99 5.81
CA MET A 122 12.12 2.87 6.84
C MET A 122 12.47 1.82 7.90
N GLN A 123 13.13 0.73 7.52
CA GLN A 123 13.60 -0.30 8.45
C GLN A 123 14.70 0.23 9.37
N GLU A 124 15.62 1.03 8.83
CA GLU A 124 16.79 1.57 9.53
C GLU A 124 16.47 2.84 10.35
N ALA A 125 15.28 3.43 10.18
CA ALA A 125 14.90 4.69 10.84
C ALA A 125 14.77 4.58 12.37
N THR A 126 14.55 3.38 12.88
CA THR A 126 14.41 3.11 14.31
C THR A 126 15.14 1.81 14.65
N PRO A 127 15.91 1.76 15.75
CA PRO A 127 16.53 0.51 16.20
C PRO A 127 15.52 -0.62 16.36
N GLU A 128 15.92 -1.83 16.03
CA GLU A 128 15.04 -3.00 16.12
C GLU A 128 14.53 -3.19 17.56
N GLY A 129 13.22 -3.39 17.69
CA GLY A 129 12.56 -3.58 18.97
C GLY A 129 12.14 -2.29 19.69
N GLU A 130 12.62 -1.11 19.30
CA GLU A 130 12.23 0.16 19.92
C GLU A 130 10.92 0.72 19.37
N GLY A 131 10.59 0.42 18.13
CA GLY A 131 9.33 0.78 17.49
C GLY A 131 8.28 -0.33 17.54
N ALA A 132 7.02 0.06 17.39
CA ALA A 132 5.90 -0.86 17.26
C ALA A 132 4.74 -0.25 16.48
N MET A 133 3.90 -1.12 15.93
CA MET A 133 2.59 -0.77 15.38
C MET A 133 1.51 -1.70 15.94
N ALA A 134 0.31 -1.18 16.13
CA ALA A 134 -0.81 -1.98 16.60
C ALA A 134 -2.11 -1.65 15.87
N ALA A 135 -2.85 -2.68 15.49
CA ALA A 135 -4.20 -2.55 14.95
C ALA A 135 -5.22 -2.41 16.09
N ILE A 136 -6.05 -1.39 16.03
CA ILE A 136 -7.13 -1.08 16.93
C ILE A 136 -8.44 -1.35 16.20
N ILE A 137 -9.23 -2.28 16.71
CA ILE A 137 -10.44 -2.78 16.03
C ILE A 137 -11.66 -2.56 16.92
N GLY A 138 -12.73 -2.00 16.34
CA GLY A 138 -14.02 -1.83 16.99
C GLY A 138 -14.38 -0.40 17.33
N ILE A 139 -13.40 0.52 17.34
CA ILE A 139 -13.60 1.97 17.53
C ILE A 139 -13.02 2.73 16.34
N GLY A 140 -13.49 3.95 16.13
CA GLY A 140 -13.08 4.79 15.00
C GLY A 140 -11.94 5.73 15.34
N ILE A 141 -11.52 6.48 14.32
CA ILE A 141 -10.36 7.38 14.41
C ILE A 141 -10.54 8.48 15.47
N THR A 142 -11.75 9.02 15.63
CA THR A 142 -12.04 10.09 16.58
C THR A 142 -11.83 9.65 18.03
N GLU A 143 -12.28 8.44 18.36
CA GLU A 143 -12.11 7.85 19.68
C GLU A 143 -10.63 7.53 19.94
N VAL A 144 -9.93 7.00 18.93
CA VAL A 144 -8.49 6.72 19.03
C VAL A 144 -7.70 8.01 19.26
N ASP A 145 -7.94 9.05 18.46
CA ASP A 145 -7.26 10.36 18.56
C ASP A 145 -7.47 10.99 19.93
N LYS A 146 -8.69 10.94 20.47
CA LYS A 146 -9.01 11.42 21.80
C LYS A 146 -8.14 10.73 22.86
N VAL A 147 -8.11 9.41 22.88
CA VAL A 147 -7.30 8.65 23.86
C VAL A 147 -5.81 8.99 23.73
N LEU A 148 -5.28 9.05 22.49
CA LEU A 148 -3.87 9.38 22.28
C LEU A 148 -3.50 10.78 22.77
N SER A 149 -4.41 11.75 22.61
CA SER A 149 -4.19 13.15 23.03
C SER A 149 -4.17 13.34 24.55
N GLU A 150 -4.78 12.45 25.32
CA GLU A 150 -4.85 12.49 26.78
C GLU A 150 -3.62 11.86 27.46
N ILE A 151 -2.73 11.18 26.70
CA ILE A 151 -1.59 10.44 27.25
C ILE A 151 -0.36 11.32 27.37
N SER A 152 0.05 11.64 28.61
CA SER A 152 1.23 12.46 28.90
C SER A 152 2.55 11.70 28.95
N MET A 153 2.55 10.35 28.77
CA MET A 153 3.77 9.54 28.76
C MET A 153 4.74 9.99 27.67
N ALA A 154 6.03 10.07 27.98
CA ALA A 154 7.08 10.33 26.99
C ALA A 154 7.11 9.27 25.88
N GLY A 155 7.57 9.67 24.69
CA GLY A 155 7.63 8.85 23.49
C GLY A 155 6.54 9.20 22.47
N VAL A 156 6.60 8.53 21.33
CA VAL A 156 5.69 8.75 20.19
C VAL A 156 4.62 7.66 20.17
N CYS A 157 3.36 8.04 19.95
CA CYS A 157 2.30 7.15 19.50
C CYS A 157 1.31 7.97 18.66
N GLU A 158 1.25 7.69 17.39
CA GLU A 158 0.49 8.45 16.39
C GLU A 158 -0.39 7.50 15.56
N ILE A 159 -1.43 8.04 14.93
CA ILE A 159 -2.25 7.28 14.00
C ILE A 159 -1.49 7.12 12.68
N ALA A 160 -1.15 5.88 12.36
CA ALA A 160 -0.43 5.52 11.15
C ALA A 160 -1.35 5.23 9.96
N ASN A 161 -2.46 4.50 10.20
CA ASN A 161 -3.41 4.17 9.14
C ASN A 161 -4.85 4.32 9.67
N ASP A 162 -5.69 4.99 8.88
CA ASP A 162 -7.13 4.99 9.01
C ASP A 162 -7.70 4.07 7.91
N ASN A 163 -7.81 2.78 8.23
CA ASN A 163 -8.05 1.73 7.25
C ASN A 163 -9.54 1.56 6.89
N GLU A 164 -10.42 1.70 7.88
CA GLU A 164 -11.87 1.64 7.71
C GLU A 164 -12.55 2.20 8.98
N PRO A 165 -13.86 2.49 8.99
CA PRO A 165 -14.53 3.23 10.09
C PRO A 165 -14.32 2.67 11.49
N LYS A 166 -13.93 1.40 11.62
CA LYS A 166 -13.70 0.72 12.91
C LYS A 166 -12.37 -0.02 12.98
N GLN A 167 -11.40 0.38 12.16
CA GLN A 167 -10.04 -0.18 12.17
C GLN A 167 -9.00 0.90 11.90
N VAL A 168 -8.26 1.24 12.94
CA VAL A 168 -7.16 2.21 12.94
C VAL A 168 -5.87 1.49 13.30
N VAL A 169 -4.75 1.92 12.75
CA VAL A 169 -3.41 1.45 13.16
C VAL A 169 -2.68 2.60 13.85
N ILE A 170 -2.14 2.34 15.03
CA ILE A 170 -1.25 3.25 15.75
C ILE A 170 0.19 2.82 15.61
N SER A 171 1.12 3.77 15.66
CA SER A 171 2.55 3.57 15.42
C SER A 171 3.37 4.49 16.32
N GLY A 172 4.51 3.99 16.82
CA GLY A 172 5.38 4.81 17.69
C GLY A 172 6.39 3.99 18.47
N THR A 173 6.86 4.55 19.59
CA THR A 173 7.74 3.83 20.52
C THR A 173 7.00 2.66 21.16
N ARG A 174 7.64 1.50 21.21
CA ARG A 174 7.00 0.25 21.68
C ARG A 174 6.30 0.41 23.02
N ALA A 175 6.96 1.01 24.01
CA ALA A 175 6.38 1.20 25.35
C ALA A 175 5.09 2.03 25.33
N LYS A 176 5.08 3.15 24.57
CA LYS A 176 3.89 4.01 24.47
C LYS A 176 2.78 3.35 23.65
N VAL A 177 3.11 2.65 22.56
CA VAL A 177 2.14 1.88 21.78
C VAL A 177 1.46 0.82 22.65
N CYS A 178 2.21 0.05 23.46
CA CYS A 178 1.63 -0.94 24.35
C CYS A 178 0.68 -0.31 25.39
N LEU A 179 1.08 0.80 26.03
CA LEU A 179 0.19 1.54 26.93
C LEU A 179 -1.09 2.00 26.21
N CYS A 180 -0.94 2.58 25.02
CA CYS A 180 -2.09 3.02 24.23
C CYS A 180 -3.03 1.86 23.86
N MET A 181 -2.50 0.65 23.58
CA MET A 181 -3.33 -0.52 23.32
C MET A 181 -4.24 -0.87 24.51
N ASP A 182 -3.71 -0.82 25.73
CA ASP A 182 -4.47 -1.10 26.95
C ASP A 182 -5.56 -0.04 27.17
N LEU A 183 -5.20 1.25 27.11
CA LEU A 183 -6.15 2.35 27.27
C LEU A 183 -7.24 2.37 26.19
N LEU A 184 -6.89 2.06 24.94
CA LEU A 184 -7.86 1.95 23.84
C LEU A 184 -8.81 0.77 24.04
N LYS A 185 -8.35 -0.32 24.64
CA LYS A 185 -9.20 -1.44 25.01
C LYS A 185 -10.19 -1.04 26.11
N GLU A 186 -9.77 -0.30 27.14
CA GLU A 186 -10.63 0.28 28.17
C GLU A 186 -11.63 1.28 27.58
N ALA A 187 -11.22 2.05 26.56
CA ALA A 187 -12.08 2.98 25.83
C ALA A 187 -13.09 2.31 24.87
N GLY A 188 -13.13 0.97 24.79
CA GLY A 188 -14.11 0.22 24.04
C GLY A 188 -13.63 -0.43 22.74
N ALA A 189 -12.33 -0.44 22.46
CA ALA A 189 -11.80 -1.22 21.36
C ALA A 189 -12.10 -2.71 21.58
N ARG A 190 -12.75 -3.36 20.62
CA ARG A 190 -13.07 -4.79 20.70
C ARG A 190 -11.81 -5.66 20.73
N ARG A 191 -10.77 -5.22 20.02
CA ARG A 191 -9.49 -5.94 19.93
C ARG A 191 -8.36 -4.97 19.64
N THR A 192 -7.23 -5.15 20.31
CA THR A 192 -5.94 -4.51 20.01
C THR A 192 -4.93 -5.60 19.67
N VAL A 193 -4.18 -5.45 18.58
CA VAL A 193 -3.26 -6.46 18.06
C VAL A 193 -1.94 -5.83 17.67
N LEU A 194 -0.87 -6.23 18.34
CA LEU A 194 0.48 -5.85 17.92
C LEU A 194 0.78 -6.44 16.55
N LEU A 195 1.23 -5.62 15.62
CA LEU A 195 1.54 -6.07 14.26
C LEU A 195 2.96 -6.67 14.21
N PRO A 196 3.17 -7.73 13.39
CA PRO A 196 4.48 -8.35 13.21
C PRO A 196 5.34 -7.54 12.23
N VAL A 197 5.60 -6.28 12.57
CA VAL A 197 6.45 -5.36 11.81
C VAL A 197 7.62 -4.93 12.68
N SER A 198 8.75 -4.64 12.03
CA SER A 198 10.01 -4.34 12.70
C SER A 198 10.28 -2.85 12.91
N ALA A 199 9.43 -1.97 12.35
CA ALA A 199 9.59 -0.53 12.49
C ALA A 199 8.24 0.19 12.62
N PRO A 200 8.20 1.38 13.25
CA PRO A 200 6.98 2.15 13.49
C PRO A 200 6.67 3.06 12.28
N PHE A 201 6.12 2.48 11.20
CA PHE A 201 5.84 3.21 9.96
C PHE A 201 4.79 4.31 10.14
N HIS A 202 4.84 5.32 9.27
CA HIS A 202 3.83 6.39 9.16
C HIS A 202 3.65 7.23 10.44
N CYS A 203 4.73 7.48 11.17
CA CYS A 203 4.76 8.39 12.33
C CYS A 203 6.05 9.23 12.32
N SER A 204 6.15 10.18 13.23
CA SER A 204 7.30 11.12 13.31
C SER A 204 8.66 10.44 13.52
N LEU A 205 8.71 9.21 14.05
CA LEU A 205 9.95 8.43 14.16
C LEU A 205 10.57 8.04 12.81
N MET A 206 9.81 8.15 11.70
CA MET A 206 10.30 7.90 10.36
C MET A 206 10.99 9.11 9.70
N GLN A 207 11.28 10.19 10.44
CA GLN A 207 11.84 11.42 9.88
C GLN A 207 13.19 11.17 9.15
N SER A 208 14.06 10.33 9.69
CA SER A 208 15.34 9.98 9.04
C SER A 208 15.12 9.28 7.70
N ALA A 209 14.13 8.39 7.61
CA ALA A 209 13.75 7.77 6.35
C ALA A 209 13.16 8.79 5.35
N ALA A 210 12.36 9.75 5.82
CA ALA A 210 11.83 10.82 4.98
C ALA A 210 12.95 11.68 4.37
N GLU A 211 14.02 11.98 5.12
CA GLU A 211 15.17 12.73 4.62
C GLU A 211 15.97 11.93 3.56
N VAL A 212 16.11 10.62 3.74
CA VAL A 212 16.70 9.74 2.72
C VAL A 212 15.83 9.76 1.46
N MET A 213 14.52 9.50 1.61
CA MET A 213 13.60 9.42 0.49
C MET A 213 13.42 10.74 -0.24
N LYS A 214 13.50 11.88 0.45
CA LYS A 214 13.48 13.19 -0.17
C LYS A 214 14.60 13.34 -1.21
N ARG A 215 15.83 12.92 -0.89
CA ARG A 215 16.96 12.96 -1.83
C ARG A 215 16.76 12.03 -3.02
N GLU A 216 16.29 10.81 -2.77
CA GLU A 216 16.04 9.82 -3.80
C GLU A 216 14.90 10.23 -4.74
N ILE A 217 13.79 10.74 -4.20
CA ILE A 217 12.62 11.17 -4.98
C ILE A 217 12.90 12.45 -5.78
N LEU A 218 13.77 13.34 -5.31
CA LEU A 218 14.20 14.51 -6.09
C LEU A 218 14.89 14.10 -7.40
N GLY A 219 15.71 13.05 -7.38
CA GLY A 219 16.40 12.48 -8.55
C GLY A 219 15.54 11.56 -9.42
N LEU A 220 14.33 11.22 -8.97
CA LEU A 220 13.45 10.29 -9.67
C LEU A 220 12.74 11.01 -10.83
N THR A 221 12.66 10.34 -11.99
CA THR A 221 11.80 10.79 -13.08
C THR A 221 10.36 10.47 -12.76
N VAL A 222 9.54 11.50 -12.61
CA VAL A 222 8.09 11.38 -12.36
C VAL A 222 7.36 12.15 -13.45
N ASN A 223 6.41 11.50 -14.12
CA ASN A 223 5.58 12.11 -15.16
C ASN A 223 4.30 12.70 -14.56
N ASN A 224 3.76 13.72 -15.20
CA ASN A 224 2.38 14.13 -14.96
C ASN A 224 1.42 13.03 -15.41
N LEU A 225 0.32 12.85 -14.67
CA LEU A 225 -0.61 11.77 -14.88
C LEU A 225 -1.83 12.22 -15.70
N ASN A 226 -2.26 11.38 -16.64
CA ASN A 226 -3.56 11.51 -17.31
C ASN A 226 -4.69 10.95 -16.45
N ILE A 227 -4.42 9.89 -15.69
CA ILE A 227 -5.34 9.30 -14.70
C ILE A 227 -4.80 9.70 -13.33
N PRO A 228 -5.52 10.53 -12.55
CA PRO A 228 -5.04 11.03 -11.26
C PRO A 228 -4.91 9.92 -10.22
N ILE A 229 -3.97 10.12 -9.28
CA ILE A 229 -3.84 9.28 -8.10
C ILE A 229 -4.50 9.97 -6.89
N VAL A 230 -5.19 9.20 -6.06
CA VAL A 230 -5.65 9.68 -4.75
C VAL A 230 -4.53 9.47 -3.72
N ALA A 231 -3.95 10.57 -3.27
CA ALA A 231 -2.77 10.56 -2.40
C ALA A 231 -3.11 10.19 -0.96
N ASN A 232 -2.30 9.34 -0.33
CA ASN A 232 -2.52 8.86 1.05
C ASN A 232 -2.56 9.99 2.08
N ILE A 233 -1.76 11.05 1.91
CA ILE A 233 -1.62 12.12 2.88
C ILE A 233 -2.79 13.11 2.88
N SER A 234 -3.47 13.28 1.74
CA SER A 234 -4.52 14.27 1.56
C SER A 234 -5.90 13.67 1.33
N ALA A 235 -5.97 12.40 0.94
CA ALA A 235 -7.19 11.74 0.45
C ALA A 235 -7.85 12.52 -0.71
N LYS A 236 -7.04 13.15 -1.55
CA LYS A 236 -7.46 13.93 -2.73
C LYS A 236 -6.66 13.52 -3.94
N GLU A 237 -7.22 13.74 -5.12
CA GLU A 237 -6.53 13.50 -6.38
C GLU A 237 -5.37 14.49 -6.58
N ILE A 238 -4.27 13.96 -7.12
CA ILE A 238 -3.12 14.71 -7.61
C ILE A 238 -2.67 14.09 -8.94
N SER A 239 -2.07 14.92 -9.81
CA SER A 239 -1.59 14.48 -11.13
C SER A 239 -0.29 15.15 -11.56
N LEU A 240 0.13 16.24 -10.92
CA LEU A 240 1.34 16.95 -11.28
C LEU A 240 2.56 16.38 -10.58
N GLU A 241 3.68 16.28 -11.32
CA GLU A 241 4.96 15.77 -10.81
C GLU A 241 5.34 16.34 -9.43
N LYS A 242 5.26 17.67 -9.27
CA LYS A 242 5.63 18.34 -8.02
C LYS A 242 4.80 17.89 -6.82
N ASP A 243 3.48 17.69 -7.04
CA ASP A 243 2.55 17.30 -5.99
C ASP A 243 2.74 15.81 -5.64
N ILE A 244 3.02 14.98 -6.65
CA ILE A 244 3.36 13.56 -6.48
C ILE A 244 4.64 13.42 -5.66
N LYS A 245 5.73 14.09 -6.04
CA LYS A 245 7.01 14.04 -5.31
C LYS A 245 6.85 14.51 -3.86
N HIS A 246 6.11 15.60 -3.65
CA HIS A 246 5.80 16.09 -2.30
C HIS A 246 5.01 15.07 -1.49
N SER A 247 3.98 14.48 -2.08
CA SER A 247 3.14 13.45 -1.44
C SER A 247 3.97 12.24 -1.00
N LEU A 248 4.80 11.69 -1.90
CA LEU A 248 5.62 10.51 -1.63
C LEU A 248 6.61 10.73 -0.47
N VAL A 249 7.22 11.91 -0.36
CA VAL A 249 8.11 12.24 0.76
C VAL A 249 7.31 12.38 2.06
N SER A 250 6.24 13.14 2.04
CA SER A 250 5.42 13.41 3.23
C SER A 250 4.70 12.16 3.75
N GLN A 251 4.39 11.20 2.87
CA GLN A 251 3.75 9.93 3.20
C GLN A 251 4.57 9.10 4.22
N ILE A 252 5.89 9.22 4.23
CA ILE A 252 6.79 8.43 5.09
C ILE A 252 6.47 8.65 6.58
N THR A 253 6.19 9.90 6.95
CA THR A 253 5.91 10.32 8.35
C THR A 253 4.44 10.59 8.61
N SER A 254 3.57 10.43 7.61
CA SER A 254 2.17 10.82 7.71
C SER A 254 1.23 9.62 7.66
N ARG A 255 0.05 9.82 8.24
CA ARG A 255 -1.05 8.86 8.24
C ARG A 255 -1.52 8.50 6.83
N VAL A 256 -1.72 7.22 6.58
CA VAL A 256 -2.45 6.72 5.40
C VAL A 256 -3.95 6.92 5.64
N ARG A 257 -4.57 7.83 4.92
CA ARG A 257 -5.98 8.23 5.04
C ARG A 257 -6.86 7.39 4.11
N TRP A 258 -6.85 6.05 4.31
CA TRP A 258 -7.51 5.12 3.38
C TRP A 258 -9.03 5.24 3.39
N THR A 259 -9.65 5.33 4.57
CA THR A 259 -11.10 5.55 4.71
C THR A 259 -11.55 6.79 3.95
N GLU A 260 -10.82 7.90 4.11
CA GLU A 260 -11.13 9.15 3.43
C GLU A 260 -10.89 9.06 1.92
N SER A 261 -9.84 8.34 1.48
CA SER A 261 -9.53 8.13 0.06
C SER A 261 -10.64 7.35 -0.66
N ILE A 262 -11.11 6.26 -0.08
CA ILE A 262 -12.22 5.48 -0.65
C ILE A 262 -13.52 6.29 -0.61
N THR A 263 -13.79 7.00 0.48
CA THR A 263 -14.95 7.89 0.58
C THR A 263 -14.92 9.00 -0.47
N TYR A 264 -13.75 9.57 -0.73
CA TYR A 264 -13.56 10.57 -1.80
C TYR A 264 -13.89 9.97 -3.17
N LEU A 265 -13.35 8.78 -3.48
CA LEU A 265 -13.61 8.08 -4.75
C LEU A 265 -15.11 7.79 -4.94
N SER A 266 -15.77 7.24 -3.91
CA SER A 266 -17.21 6.95 -3.96
C SER A 266 -18.05 8.21 -4.18
N LYS A 267 -17.71 9.34 -3.53
CA LYS A 267 -18.36 10.64 -3.74
C LYS A 267 -18.15 11.21 -5.14
N ASN A 268 -17.07 10.80 -5.84
CA ASN A 268 -16.79 11.16 -7.21
C ASN A 268 -17.28 10.09 -8.23
N ASN A 269 -18.35 9.36 -7.85
CA ASN A 269 -19.04 8.39 -8.70
C ASN A 269 -18.18 7.18 -9.13
N VAL A 270 -17.13 6.85 -8.38
CA VAL A 270 -16.43 5.57 -8.54
C VAL A 270 -17.27 4.50 -7.84
N VAL A 271 -17.71 3.52 -8.61
CA VAL A 271 -18.55 2.41 -8.10
C VAL A 271 -17.86 1.06 -8.22
N ASN A 272 -16.84 0.97 -9.07
CA ASN A 272 -16.06 -0.25 -9.27
C ASN A 272 -14.63 -0.04 -8.76
N PHE A 273 -14.14 -0.98 -7.98
CA PHE A 273 -12.76 -1.02 -7.49
C PHE A 273 -12.12 -2.34 -7.92
N ILE A 274 -10.99 -2.27 -8.63
CA ILE A 274 -10.24 -3.45 -9.03
C ILE A 274 -8.90 -3.43 -8.27
N GLU A 275 -8.70 -4.41 -7.39
CA GLU A 275 -7.46 -4.60 -6.65
C GLU A 275 -6.52 -5.47 -7.47
N PHE A 276 -5.40 -4.91 -7.91
CA PHE A 276 -4.35 -5.63 -8.62
C PHE A 276 -3.18 -5.95 -7.70
N GLY A 277 -2.87 -7.21 -7.52
CA GLY A 277 -1.73 -7.68 -6.72
C GLY A 277 -2.11 -8.71 -5.66
N ALA A 278 -1.19 -8.99 -4.74
CA ALA A 278 -1.31 -10.05 -3.77
C ALA A 278 -2.48 -9.86 -2.79
N GLY A 279 -3.29 -10.90 -2.63
CA GLY A 279 -4.39 -10.94 -1.66
C GLY A 279 -5.61 -10.12 -2.07
N LYS A 280 -6.48 -9.83 -1.10
CA LYS A 280 -7.76 -9.11 -1.28
C LYS A 280 -8.09 -8.18 -0.11
N VAL A 281 -7.05 -7.64 0.51
CA VAL A 281 -7.19 -6.84 1.74
C VAL A 281 -7.95 -5.55 1.46
N LEU A 282 -7.56 -4.83 0.40
CA LEU A 282 -8.18 -3.54 0.08
C LEU A 282 -9.62 -3.70 -0.41
N SER A 283 -9.92 -4.74 -1.17
CA SER A 283 -11.31 -5.07 -1.56
C SER A 283 -12.20 -5.26 -0.34
N GLY A 284 -11.68 -5.91 0.71
CA GLY A 284 -12.37 -6.06 1.98
C GLY A 284 -12.55 -4.73 2.73
N LEU A 285 -11.56 -3.83 2.69
CA LEU A 285 -11.65 -2.49 3.29
C LEU A 285 -12.67 -1.63 2.54
N VAL A 286 -12.63 -1.62 1.20
CA VAL A 286 -13.60 -0.89 0.35
C VAL A 286 -15.03 -1.28 0.73
N LYS A 287 -15.32 -2.57 0.81
CA LYS A 287 -16.67 -3.06 1.18
C LYS A 287 -17.14 -2.63 2.58
N ARG A 288 -16.22 -2.41 3.52
CA ARG A 288 -16.56 -1.92 4.87
C ARG A 288 -16.72 -0.40 4.91
N ILE A 289 -16.03 0.33 4.01
CA ILE A 289 -16.15 1.79 3.89
C ILE A 289 -17.40 2.16 3.08
N ASP A 290 -17.58 1.51 1.93
CA ASP A 290 -18.74 1.71 1.05
C ASP A 290 -19.32 0.34 0.61
N PRO A 291 -20.35 -0.16 1.32
CA PRO A 291 -20.98 -1.45 1.02
C PRO A 291 -21.60 -1.55 -0.39
N ASN A 292 -21.93 -0.41 -1.01
CA ASN A 292 -22.55 -0.36 -2.34
C ASN A 292 -21.52 -0.50 -3.47
N SER A 293 -20.25 -0.25 -3.21
CA SER A 293 -19.19 -0.40 -4.19
C SER A 293 -19.06 -1.85 -4.66
N LYS A 294 -18.73 -2.05 -5.93
CA LYS A 294 -18.35 -3.35 -6.48
C LYS A 294 -16.83 -3.51 -6.38
N THR A 295 -16.37 -4.69 -5.98
CA THR A 295 -14.94 -4.98 -5.88
C THR A 295 -14.59 -6.23 -6.68
N LEU A 296 -13.50 -6.18 -7.41
CA LEU A 296 -12.86 -7.32 -8.07
C LEU A 296 -11.40 -7.33 -7.62
N ASN A 297 -10.83 -8.51 -7.43
CA ASN A 297 -9.42 -8.63 -7.13
C ASN A 297 -8.76 -9.58 -8.13
N ILE A 298 -7.58 -9.20 -8.60
CA ILE A 298 -6.76 -9.94 -9.55
C ILE A 298 -5.40 -10.20 -8.91
N SER A 299 -5.25 -11.40 -8.38
CA SER A 299 -4.07 -11.87 -7.65
C SER A 299 -3.42 -13.07 -8.34
N GLU A 300 -4.23 -13.96 -8.89
CA GLU A 300 -3.83 -15.23 -9.46
C GLU A 300 -4.49 -15.46 -10.83
N TYR A 301 -4.00 -16.46 -11.57
CA TYR A 301 -4.52 -16.83 -12.90
C TYR A 301 -6.05 -17.03 -12.92
N GLU A 302 -6.59 -17.70 -11.92
CA GLU A 302 -8.04 -17.98 -11.85
C GLU A 302 -8.89 -16.71 -11.66
N ASP A 303 -8.33 -15.62 -11.14
CA ASP A 303 -9.06 -14.36 -10.96
C ASP A 303 -9.29 -13.64 -12.30
N LEU A 304 -8.42 -13.87 -13.29
CA LEU A 304 -8.55 -13.27 -14.63
C LEU A 304 -9.80 -13.76 -15.37
N LYS A 305 -10.26 -14.98 -15.12
CA LYS A 305 -11.52 -15.50 -15.68
C LYS A 305 -12.72 -14.63 -15.29
N LYS A 306 -12.70 -14.10 -14.05
CA LYS A 306 -13.75 -13.19 -13.56
C LYS A 306 -13.69 -11.83 -14.24
N LEU A 307 -12.49 -11.39 -14.68
CA LEU A 307 -12.35 -10.15 -15.43
C LEU A 307 -12.99 -10.27 -16.82
N GLU A 308 -12.79 -11.39 -17.53
CA GLU A 308 -13.41 -11.68 -18.81
C GLU A 308 -14.95 -11.72 -18.72
N GLU A 309 -15.49 -12.38 -17.68
CA GLU A 309 -16.93 -12.45 -17.44
C GLU A 309 -17.55 -11.06 -17.18
N ASN A 310 -16.81 -10.16 -16.53
CA ASN A 310 -17.30 -8.80 -16.20
C ASN A 310 -17.11 -7.79 -17.35
N GLN A 311 -16.31 -8.08 -18.36
CA GLN A 311 -16.17 -7.25 -19.58
C GLN A 311 -17.26 -7.53 -20.61
N GLY A 312 -18.00 -8.63 -20.47
CA GLY A 312 -19.11 -9.03 -21.34
C GLY A 312 -20.48 -8.42 -20.98
N VAL A 313 -20.53 -7.44 -20.08
CA VAL A 313 -21.79 -6.80 -19.64
C VAL A 313 -21.74 -5.29 -19.88
#